data_7681a8f1262262e32b9df945dbdd8363
#
_entry.id   7681a8f1262262e32b9df945dbdd8363
#
_cell.length_a   1.000
_cell.length_b   1.000
_cell.length_c   1.000
_cell.angle_alpha   90.00
_cell.angle_beta   90.00
_cell.angle_gamma   90.00
#
_symmetry.space_group_name_H-M   'P 1'
#
loop_
_entity.id
_entity.type
_entity.pdbx_description
1 polymer ?
#
loop_
_entity_poly.entity_id
_entity_poly.type
_entity_poly.pdbx_seq_one_letter_code
_entity_poly.pdbx_strand_id
1 'polypeptide(L)' 'MYILKIIAYILVIIGAINWGLVGFFGFDLVASIFGDMSLISRIVYGLVGISAIILLLIHRDIYYHHE' A
#
# COMPACT_ATOMS: atom_id res chain seq x y z
N MET A 1 -12.99 11.58 -5.64
CA MET A 1 -11.55 11.37 -5.59
C MET A 1 -11.00 11.45 -4.19
N TYR A 2 -11.70 12.16 -3.34
CA TYR A 2 -11.29 12.25 -1.94
C TYR A 2 -11.26 10.89 -1.26
N ILE A 3 -12.33 10.09 -1.48
CA ILE A 3 -12.42 8.77 -0.87
C ILE A 3 -11.35 7.83 -1.44
N LEU A 4 -11.13 7.92 -2.74
CA LEU A 4 -10.09 7.10 -3.37
C LEU A 4 -8.72 7.42 -2.77
N LYS A 5 -8.44 8.70 -2.54
CA LYS A 5 -7.17 9.10 -1.95
C LYS A 5 -7.01 8.55 -0.54
N ILE A 6 -8.07 8.59 0.25
CA ILE A 6 -8.03 8.07 1.61
C ILE A 6 -7.78 6.57 1.61
N ILE A 7 -8.50 5.83 0.76
CA ILE A 7 -8.35 4.39 0.69
C ILE A 7 -6.94 4.03 0.25
N ALA A 8 -6.42 4.71 -0.76
CA ALA A 8 -5.06 4.45 -1.24
C ALA A 8 -4.03 4.72 -0.14
N TYR A 9 -4.22 5.79 0.60
CA TYR A 9 -3.31 6.17 1.66
C TYR A 9 -3.28 5.10 2.76
N ILE A 10 -4.46 4.63 3.16
CA ILE A 10 -4.56 3.59 4.18
C ILE A 10 -3.88 2.31 3.71
N LEU A 11 -4.12 1.91 2.47
CA LEU A 11 -3.51 0.69 1.93
C LEU A 11 -1.99 0.80 1.87
N VAL A 12 -1.47 1.96 1.50
CA VAL A 12 -0.03 2.16 1.45
C VAL A 12 0.57 2.09 2.85
N ILE A 13 -0.11 2.66 3.83
CA ILE A 13 0.39 2.61 5.21
C ILE A 13 0.41 1.18 5.72
N ILE A 14 -0.66 0.43 5.47
CA ILE A 14 -0.70 -0.98 5.87
C ILE A 14 0.43 -1.75 5.21
N GLY A 15 0.63 -1.54 3.92
CA GLY A 15 1.70 -2.20 3.19
C GLY A 15 3.08 -1.82 3.70
N ALA A 16 3.27 -0.55 4.02
CA ALA A 16 4.55 -0.08 4.54
C ALA A 16 4.85 -0.70 5.89
N ILE A 17 3.86 -0.77 6.77
CA ILE A 17 4.03 -1.42 8.07
C ILE A 17 4.34 -2.90 7.87
N ASN A 18 3.63 -3.56 6.98
CA ASN A 18 3.86 -4.97 6.70
C ASN A 18 5.29 -5.22 6.23
N TRP A 19 5.76 -4.39 5.31
CA TRP A 19 7.12 -4.56 4.79
C TRP A 19 8.19 -4.15 5.79
N GLY A 20 7.87 -3.22 6.69
CA GLY A 20 8.73 -2.92 7.80
C GLY A 20 8.90 -4.14 8.71
N LEU A 21 7.79 -4.84 8.98
CA LEU A 21 7.85 -6.06 9.78
C LEU A 21 8.66 -7.15 9.08
N VAL A 22 8.50 -7.28 7.77
CA VAL A 22 9.28 -8.25 7.01
C VAL A 22 10.76 -7.92 7.11
N GLY A 23 11.13 -6.65 6.97
CA GLY A 23 12.51 -6.24 6.98
C GLY A 23 13.18 -6.40 8.33
N PHE A 24 12.48 -6.12 9.41
CA PHE A 24 13.06 -6.17 10.74
C PHE A 24 12.92 -7.53 11.41
N PHE A 25 11.84 -8.22 11.16
CA PHE A 25 11.52 -9.45 11.89
C PHE A 25 11.27 -10.65 11.00
N GLY A 26 11.28 -10.47 9.69
CA GLY A 26 10.96 -11.55 8.78
C GLY A 26 9.50 -11.99 8.87
N PHE A 27 8.62 -11.12 9.34
CA PHE A 27 7.21 -11.46 9.55
C PHE A 27 6.33 -10.73 8.56
N ASP A 28 5.59 -11.49 7.77
CA ASP A 28 4.65 -10.94 6.79
C ASP A 28 3.24 -11.02 7.38
N LEU A 29 2.74 -9.88 7.86
CA LEU A 29 1.45 -9.82 8.52
C LEU A 29 0.31 -10.22 7.59
N VAL A 30 0.33 -9.72 6.37
CA VAL A 30 -0.72 -10.02 5.41
C VAL A 30 -0.75 -11.51 5.09
N ALA A 31 0.41 -12.10 4.82
CA ALA A 31 0.49 -13.52 4.53
C ALA A 31 0.11 -14.35 5.76
N SER A 32 0.43 -13.85 6.95
CA SER A 32 0.07 -14.55 8.19
C SER A 32 -1.44 -14.64 8.36
N ILE A 33 -2.15 -13.59 7.96
CA ILE A 33 -3.61 -13.56 8.11
C ILE A 33 -4.29 -14.33 7.00
N PHE A 34 -3.85 -14.14 5.75
CA PHE A 34 -4.55 -14.67 4.57
C PHE A 34 -3.89 -15.89 3.96
N GLY A 35 -2.71 -16.28 4.42
CA GLY A 35 -1.99 -17.38 3.83
C GLY A 35 -0.89 -16.90 2.90
N ASP A 36 0.24 -17.60 2.98
CA ASP A 36 1.41 -17.25 2.19
C ASP A 36 1.14 -17.50 0.72
N MET A 37 1.33 -16.46 -0.10
CA MET A 37 1.13 -16.52 -1.56
C MET A 37 -0.28 -16.96 -1.96
N SER A 38 -1.25 -16.82 -1.09
CA SER A 38 -2.64 -17.09 -1.43
C SER A 38 -3.14 -16.05 -2.43
N LEU A 39 -4.25 -16.38 -3.11
CA LEU A 39 -4.86 -15.43 -4.02
C LEU A 39 -5.24 -14.14 -3.30
N ILE A 40 -5.75 -14.26 -2.09
CA ILE A 40 -6.15 -13.08 -1.31
C ILE A 40 -4.94 -12.21 -1.00
N SER A 41 -3.83 -12.81 -0.55
CA SER A 41 -2.61 -12.06 -0.27
C SER A 41 -2.10 -11.34 -1.51
N ARG A 42 -2.16 -12.01 -2.66
CA ARG A 42 -1.69 -11.41 -3.90
C ARG A 42 -2.57 -10.24 -4.31
N ILE A 43 -3.87 -10.34 -4.09
CA ILE A 43 -4.79 -9.25 -4.38
C ILE A 43 -4.47 -8.06 -3.48
N VAL A 44 -4.26 -8.30 -2.19
CA VAL A 44 -3.93 -7.24 -1.24
C VAL A 44 -2.63 -6.56 -1.66
N TYR A 45 -1.60 -7.33 -1.97
CA TYR A 45 -0.32 -6.75 -2.37
C TYR A 45 -0.45 -5.96 -3.68
N GLY A 46 -1.24 -6.46 -4.62
CA GLY A 46 -1.49 -5.74 -5.86
C GLY A 46 -2.18 -4.41 -5.63
N LEU A 47 -3.19 -4.41 -4.75
CA LEU A 47 -3.90 -3.18 -4.42
C LEU A 47 -2.98 -2.18 -3.72
N VAL A 48 -2.11 -2.65 -2.86
CA VAL A 48 -1.14 -1.77 -2.21
C VAL A 48 -0.22 -1.14 -3.24
N GLY A 49 0.27 -1.94 -4.18
CA GLY A 49 1.15 -1.42 -5.23
C GLY A 49 0.47 -0.39 -6.11
N ILE A 50 -0.76 -0.67 -6.52
CA ILE A 50 -1.55 0.28 -7.32
C ILE A 50 -1.79 1.55 -6.53
N SER A 51 -2.11 1.41 -5.24
CA SER A 51 -2.35 2.56 -4.38
C SER A 51 -1.13 3.45 -4.28
N ALA A 52 0.05 2.85 -4.20
CA ALA A 52 1.29 3.61 -4.14
C ALA A 52 1.49 4.44 -5.41
N ILE A 53 1.19 3.86 -6.56
CA ILE A 53 1.30 4.58 -7.82
C ILE A 53 0.32 5.73 -7.87
N ILE A 54 -0.91 5.50 -7.44
CA ILE A 54 -1.94 6.56 -7.41
C ILE A 54 -1.48 7.71 -6.53
N LEU A 55 -0.99 7.41 -5.33
CA LEU A 55 -0.56 8.45 -4.42
C LEU A 55 0.65 9.21 -4.96
N LEU A 56 1.54 8.52 -5.63
CA LEU A 56 2.68 9.16 -6.23
C LEU A 56 2.25 10.18 -7.28
N LEU A 57 1.30 9.82 -8.12
CA LEU A 57 0.82 10.72 -9.15
C LEU A 57 0.06 11.91 -8.56
N ILE A 58 -0.77 11.66 -7.54
CA ILE A 58 -1.49 12.73 -6.88
C ILE A 58 -0.53 13.68 -6.17
N HIS A 59 0.45 13.12 -5.48
CA HIS A 59 1.41 13.91 -4.75
C HIS A 59 2.24 14.78 -5.69
N ARG A 60 2.62 14.21 -6.82
CA ARG A 60 3.35 14.95 -7.84
C ARG A 60 2.54 16.13 -8.35
N ASP A 61 1.25 15.91 -8.56
CA ASP A 61 0.34 16.94 -9.04
C ASP A 61 0.23 18.08 -8.05
N ILE A 62 0.06 17.74 -6.78
CA ILE A 62 0.00 18.74 -5.71
C ILE A 62 1.30 19.53 -5.65
N TYR A 63 2.40 18.86 -5.80
CA TYR A 63 3.71 19.48 -5.75
C TYR A 63 3.87 20.54 -6.86
N TYR A 64 3.45 20.20 -8.07
CA TYR A 64 3.53 21.13 -9.17
C TYR A 64 2.57 22.28 -9.01
N HIS A 65 1.40 22.03 -8.49
CA HIS A 65 0.41 23.07 -8.29
C HIS A 65 0.83 24.07 -7.25
N HIS A 66 1.77 23.72 -6.42
CA HIS A 66 2.22 24.59 -5.36
C HIS A 66 3.02 25.78 -5.89
N GLU A 67 3.41 25.68 -7.12
CA GLU A 67 4.12 26.77 -7.76
C GLU A 67 3.23 27.99 -7.95
#